data_8b1b038042a171191a40b2b7e7f71d96
#
_entry.id   8b1b038042a171191a40b2b7e7f71d96
#
_cell.length_a   1.000
_cell.length_b   1.000
_cell.length_c   1.000
_cell.angle_alpha   90.00
_cell.angle_beta   90.00
_cell.angle_gamma   90.00
#
_symmetry.space_group_name_H-M   'P 1'
#
loop_
_entity.id
_entity.type
_entity.pdbx_description
1 polymer ?
#
loop_
_entity_poly.entity_id
_entity_poly.type
_entity_poly.pdbx_seq_one_letter_code
_entity_poly.pdbx_strand_id
1 'polypeptide(L)'
;SKKGLVTYNTLLLCVLFILIGFSTWMMLPIRANANTVINENKPSDAREVLAYYNREQYGVNPLFYGPQYTEAFSGLDENNPYLDKAPNYERDYKTGKYVIVNNFKNAEQNTDDNHKTILPRMWSGDHIENYMNFTNPPQFRINPNYPYEDDLAKYGIDASQLSEEDYNKAIAQLKNETEKIINEFRQAYAQKQIDNEGYVTFLKSYGDYLLVDKPTTADNLGFMVDYQFGYMYWRYLMWNFVGRQ
;
A
#
# COMPACT_ATOMS: atom_id res chain seq x y z
N SER A 1 -4.02 2.17 -55.95
CA SER A 1 -2.64 1.75 -56.19
C SER A 1 -2.37 0.41 -55.47
N LYS A 2 -1.56 -0.48 -56.02
CA LYS A 2 -1.23 -1.79 -55.39
C LYS A 2 -0.66 -1.62 -53.95
N LYS A 3 0.06 -0.55 -53.69
CA LYS A 3 0.60 -0.25 -52.32
C LYS A 3 -0.52 0.00 -51.31
N GLY A 4 -1.61 0.71 -51.67
CA GLY A 4 -2.73 0.95 -50.74
C GLY A 4 -3.50 -0.31 -50.39
N LEU A 5 -3.61 -1.27 -51.30
CA LEU A 5 -4.22 -2.58 -51.05
C LEU A 5 -3.40 -3.42 -50.07
N VAL A 6 -2.05 -3.39 -50.21
CA VAL A 6 -1.14 -4.11 -49.27
C VAL A 6 -1.25 -3.54 -47.90
N THR A 7 -1.23 -2.21 -47.75
CA THR A 7 -1.35 -1.55 -46.42
C THR A 7 -2.70 -1.89 -45.77
N TYR A 8 -3.78 -1.83 -46.54
CA TYR A 8 -5.13 -2.18 -46.05
C TYR A 8 -5.23 -3.64 -45.58
N ASN A 9 -4.70 -4.58 -46.37
CA ASN A 9 -4.64 -5.99 -45.99
C ASN A 9 -3.81 -6.20 -44.71
N THR A 10 -2.66 -5.54 -44.58
CA THR A 10 -1.83 -5.65 -43.40
C THR A 10 -2.57 -5.15 -42.17
N LEU A 11 -3.23 -3.99 -42.25
CA LEU A 11 -4.03 -3.47 -41.13
C LEU A 11 -5.16 -4.41 -40.74
N LEU A 12 -5.87 -4.95 -41.75
CA LEU A 12 -6.98 -5.88 -41.52
C LEU A 12 -6.49 -7.18 -40.86
N LEU A 13 -5.37 -7.71 -41.31
CA LEU A 13 -4.74 -8.88 -40.67
C LEU A 13 -4.28 -8.59 -39.25
N CYS A 14 -3.68 -7.43 -38.98
CA CYS A 14 -3.33 -7.03 -37.62
C CYS A 14 -4.54 -6.98 -36.69
N VAL A 15 -5.64 -6.35 -37.13
CA VAL A 15 -6.90 -6.31 -36.40
C VAL A 15 -7.45 -7.72 -36.17
N LEU A 16 -7.44 -8.57 -37.21
CA LEU A 16 -7.91 -9.95 -37.09
C LEU A 16 -7.08 -10.76 -36.07
N PHE A 17 -5.77 -10.67 -36.09
CA PHE A 17 -4.92 -11.38 -35.14
C PHE A 17 -5.08 -10.86 -33.71
N ILE A 18 -5.29 -9.54 -33.53
CA ILE A 18 -5.64 -8.96 -32.23
C ILE A 18 -6.96 -9.56 -31.73
N LEU A 19 -8.00 -9.60 -32.58
CA LEU A 19 -9.30 -10.18 -32.20
C LEU A 19 -9.20 -11.68 -31.88
N ILE A 20 -8.42 -12.45 -32.65
CA ILE A 20 -8.15 -13.86 -32.34
C ILE A 20 -7.45 -13.99 -30.99
N GLY A 21 -6.44 -13.16 -30.70
CA GLY A 21 -5.78 -13.14 -29.40
C GLY A 21 -6.73 -12.86 -28.26
N PHE A 22 -7.57 -11.84 -28.39
CA PHE A 22 -8.58 -11.49 -27.38
C PHE A 22 -9.71 -12.51 -27.26
N SER A 23 -9.97 -13.32 -28.30
CA SER A 23 -11.01 -14.34 -28.25
C SER A 23 -10.75 -15.41 -27.19
N THR A 24 -9.49 -15.60 -26.80
CA THR A 24 -9.11 -16.51 -25.70
C THR A 24 -9.71 -16.08 -24.36
N TRP A 25 -9.96 -14.79 -24.16
CA TRP A 25 -10.59 -14.25 -22.95
C TRP A 25 -12.04 -14.71 -22.81
N MET A 26 -12.72 -14.97 -23.93
CA MET A 26 -14.08 -15.50 -23.90
C MET A 26 -14.15 -16.95 -23.42
N MET A 27 -13.04 -17.67 -23.40
CA MET A 27 -13.00 -19.02 -22.85
C MET A 27 -13.31 -19.06 -21.35
N LEU A 28 -13.04 -17.95 -20.63
CA LEU A 28 -13.31 -17.88 -19.21
C LEU A 28 -14.80 -18.00 -18.88
N PRO A 29 -15.70 -17.11 -19.37
CA PRO A 29 -17.14 -17.23 -19.13
C PRO A 29 -17.75 -18.49 -19.76
N ILE A 30 -17.21 -18.98 -20.88
CA ILE A 30 -17.69 -20.23 -21.49
C ILE A 30 -17.43 -21.40 -20.54
N ARG A 31 -16.20 -21.52 -20.00
CA ARG A 31 -15.88 -22.58 -19.04
C ARG A 31 -16.63 -22.42 -17.72
N ALA A 32 -16.81 -21.18 -17.24
CA ALA A 32 -17.57 -20.92 -16.03
C ALA A 32 -19.03 -21.41 -16.12
N ASN A 33 -19.65 -21.28 -17.31
CA ASN A 33 -21.01 -21.77 -17.56
C ASN A 33 -21.08 -23.27 -17.89
N ALA A 34 -19.96 -23.91 -18.19
CA ALA A 34 -19.91 -25.35 -18.49
C ALA A 34 -19.94 -26.26 -17.23
N ASN A 35 -20.16 -25.73 -16.04
CA ASN A 35 -20.22 -26.48 -14.77
C ASN A 35 -19.04 -27.43 -14.56
N THR A 36 -17.82 -26.93 -14.78
CA THR A 36 -16.59 -27.69 -14.54
C THR A 36 -16.41 -27.98 -13.05
N VAL A 37 -15.75 -29.10 -12.72
CA VAL A 37 -15.52 -29.55 -11.33
C VAL A 37 -14.75 -28.51 -10.50
N ILE A 38 -13.80 -27.80 -11.12
CA ILE A 38 -13.05 -26.72 -10.49
C ILE A 38 -13.40 -25.43 -11.24
N ASN A 39 -14.09 -24.53 -10.57
CA ASN A 39 -14.52 -23.25 -11.11
C ASN A 39 -14.36 -22.17 -10.04
N GLU A 40 -13.12 -21.72 -9.86
CA GLU A 40 -12.83 -20.63 -8.93
C GLU A 40 -13.46 -19.33 -9.41
N ASN A 41 -14.07 -18.57 -8.48
CA ASN A 41 -14.74 -17.29 -8.72
C ASN A 41 -15.92 -17.34 -9.70
N LYS A 42 -16.22 -18.47 -10.29
CA LYS A 42 -17.37 -18.74 -11.18
C LYS A 42 -17.83 -17.52 -12.02
N PRO A 43 -16.99 -16.94 -12.88
CA PRO A 43 -17.31 -15.74 -13.64
C PRO A 43 -18.31 -16.05 -14.77
N SER A 44 -19.57 -16.32 -14.39
CA SER A 44 -20.61 -16.81 -15.28
C SER A 44 -21.43 -15.72 -15.94
N ASP A 45 -21.49 -14.54 -15.33
CA ASP A 45 -22.16 -13.36 -15.90
C ASP A 45 -21.21 -12.18 -16.11
N ALA A 46 -21.69 -11.13 -16.74
CA ALA A 46 -20.86 -10.00 -17.15
C ALA A 46 -20.22 -9.25 -15.96
N ARG A 47 -20.94 -9.18 -14.82
CA ARG A 47 -20.41 -8.52 -13.62
C ARG A 47 -19.31 -9.36 -12.97
N GLU A 48 -19.51 -10.66 -12.84
CA GLU A 48 -18.53 -11.59 -12.28
C GLU A 48 -17.28 -11.67 -13.15
N VAL A 49 -17.44 -11.64 -14.49
CA VAL A 49 -16.32 -11.56 -15.44
C VAL A 49 -15.55 -10.26 -15.25
N LEU A 50 -16.24 -9.12 -15.10
CA LEU A 50 -15.60 -7.83 -14.84
C LEU A 50 -14.86 -7.84 -13.49
N ALA A 51 -15.49 -8.35 -12.43
CA ALA A 51 -14.88 -8.49 -11.11
C ALA A 51 -13.62 -9.36 -11.13
N TYR A 52 -13.67 -10.44 -11.91
CA TYR A 52 -12.51 -11.32 -12.09
C TYR A 52 -11.35 -10.60 -12.81
N TYR A 53 -11.62 -9.88 -13.88
CA TYR A 53 -10.59 -9.12 -14.60
C TYR A 53 -10.05 -7.93 -13.81
N ASN A 54 -10.92 -7.25 -13.08
CA ASN A 54 -10.52 -6.18 -12.15
C ASN A 54 -9.80 -6.71 -10.90
N ARG A 55 -9.76 -8.02 -10.71
CA ARG A 55 -9.14 -8.65 -9.54
C ARG A 55 -9.71 -8.15 -8.22
N GLU A 56 -11.01 -7.89 -8.16
CA GLU A 56 -11.69 -7.29 -7.01
C GLU A 56 -11.53 -8.10 -5.71
N GLN A 57 -11.28 -9.40 -5.82
CA GLN A 57 -10.97 -10.27 -4.66
C GLN A 57 -9.56 -10.05 -4.09
N TYR A 58 -8.68 -9.43 -4.84
CA TYR A 58 -7.33 -9.09 -4.40
C TYR A 58 -7.29 -7.60 -4.08
N GLY A 59 -6.58 -7.22 -3.04
CA GLY A 59 -6.42 -5.80 -2.70
C GLY A 59 -5.92 -4.94 -3.87
N VAL A 60 -6.20 -3.67 -3.83
CA VAL A 60 -5.75 -2.71 -4.84
C VAL A 60 -4.29 -2.37 -4.59
N ASN A 61 -3.43 -2.68 -5.56
CA ASN A 61 -2.03 -2.28 -5.52
C ASN A 61 -1.86 -0.96 -6.28
N PRO A 62 -1.39 0.11 -5.64
CA PRO A 62 -1.17 1.37 -6.31
C PRO A 62 0.01 1.25 -7.27
N LEU A 63 -0.25 1.40 -8.59
CA LEU A 63 0.78 1.27 -9.62
C LEU A 63 1.45 2.60 -9.95
N PHE A 64 0.68 3.67 -10.06
CA PHE A 64 1.16 4.97 -10.54
C PHE A 64 1.18 6.05 -9.46
N TYR A 65 0.18 6.07 -8.59
CA TYR A 65 0.08 7.00 -7.49
C TYR A 65 -0.62 6.32 -6.32
N GLY A 66 -0.08 6.48 -5.14
CA GLY A 66 -0.67 5.89 -3.94
C GLY A 66 0.26 5.95 -2.73
N PRO A 67 -0.20 5.36 -1.63
CA PRO A 67 0.52 5.38 -0.37
C PRO A 67 1.80 4.57 -0.42
N GLN A 68 2.70 4.89 0.50
CA GLN A 68 3.90 4.12 0.82
C GLN A 68 3.72 3.46 2.20
N TYR A 69 4.55 2.47 2.51
CA TYR A 69 4.47 1.74 3.78
C TYR A 69 4.53 2.63 5.03
N THR A 70 5.09 3.84 4.90
CA THR A 70 5.16 4.81 6.00
C THR A 70 3.82 5.42 6.36
N GLU A 71 2.77 5.23 5.55
CA GLU A 71 1.42 5.63 5.93
C GLU A 71 0.95 4.95 7.23
N ALA A 72 1.46 3.74 7.51
CA ALA A 72 1.14 3.02 8.74
C ALA A 72 1.53 3.79 10.02
N PHE A 73 2.37 4.82 9.90
CA PHE A 73 2.82 5.68 10.99
C PHE A 73 2.23 7.09 10.94
N SER A 74 1.50 7.47 9.87
CA SER A 74 1.00 8.84 9.68
C SER A 74 -0.42 9.07 10.18
N GLY A 75 -1.17 7.98 10.37
CA GLY A 75 -2.60 8.09 10.67
C GLY A 75 -3.47 8.43 9.46
N LEU A 76 -4.69 8.86 9.72
CA LEU A 76 -5.66 9.26 8.72
C LEU A 76 -5.52 10.75 8.39
N ASP A 77 -5.96 11.14 7.19
CA ASP A 77 -6.06 12.55 6.80
C ASP A 77 -7.00 13.30 7.76
N GLU A 78 -6.52 14.43 8.32
CA GLU A 78 -7.25 15.20 9.33
C GLU A 78 -8.55 15.81 8.78
N ASN A 79 -8.57 16.19 7.49
CA ASN A 79 -9.71 16.84 6.87
C ASN A 79 -10.76 15.86 6.37
N ASN A 80 -10.30 14.76 5.76
CA ASN A 80 -11.15 13.76 5.13
C ASN A 80 -10.66 12.35 5.49
N PRO A 81 -10.87 11.88 6.74
CA PRO A 81 -10.32 10.59 7.20
C PRO A 81 -10.90 9.37 6.47
N TYR A 82 -12.04 9.52 5.81
CA TYR A 82 -12.71 8.44 5.09
C TYR A 82 -13.21 8.91 3.73
N LEU A 83 -13.01 8.06 2.72
CA LEU A 83 -13.55 8.23 1.37
C LEU A 83 -14.65 7.21 1.10
N ASP A 84 -15.66 7.63 0.33
CA ASP A 84 -16.72 6.72 -0.10
C ASP A 84 -16.21 5.75 -1.18
N LYS A 85 -16.44 4.46 -0.99
CA LYS A 85 -16.19 3.46 -2.04
C LYS A 85 -17.29 3.46 -3.11
N ALA A 86 -16.92 3.01 -4.30
CA ALA A 86 -17.89 2.76 -5.36
C ALA A 86 -18.95 1.73 -4.93
N PRO A 87 -20.21 1.86 -5.39
CA PRO A 87 -21.24 0.91 -5.06
C PRO A 87 -20.96 -0.47 -5.69
N ASN A 88 -21.28 -1.54 -4.94
CA ASN A 88 -21.21 -2.90 -5.44
C ASN A 88 -22.54 -3.27 -6.11
N TYR A 89 -22.45 -3.91 -7.26
CA TYR A 89 -23.61 -4.35 -8.04
C TYR A 89 -23.65 -5.89 -8.09
N GLU A 90 -24.82 -6.46 -7.80
CA GLU A 90 -25.08 -7.88 -8.00
C GLU A 90 -26.26 -8.07 -8.95
N ARG A 91 -26.25 -9.19 -9.68
CA ARG A 91 -27.35 -9.52 -10.58
C ARG A 91 -28.48 -10.17 -9.80
N ASP A 92 -29.66 -9.54 -9.84
CA ASP A 92 -30.89 -10.19 -9.39
C ASP A 92 -31.33 -11.21 -10.43
N TYR A 93 -31.23 -12.48 -10.09
CA TYR A 93 -31.57 -13.57 -11.01
C TYR A 93 -33.07 -13.68 -11.32
N LYS A 94 -33.94 -13.04 -10.52
CA LYS A 94 -35.39 -13.02 -10.76
C LYS A 94 -35.75 -11.98 -11.80
N THR A 95 -35.17 -10.78 -11.72
CA THR A 95 -35.48 -9.66 -12.62
C THR A 95 -34.48 -9.54 -13.78
N GLY A 96 -33.32 -10.18 -13.68
CA GLY A 96 -32.22 -10.09 -14.64
C GLY A 96 -31.49 -8.74 -14.64
N LYS A 97 -31.81 -7.85 -13.69
CA LYS A 97 -31.21 -6.51 -13.57
C LYS A 97 -30.10 -6.51 -12.53
N TYR A 98 -29.18 -5.56 -12.66
CA TYR A 98 -28.19 -5.30 -11.63
C TYR A 98 -28.77 -4.37 -10.56
N VAL A 99 -28.62 -4.74 -9.31
CA VAL A 99 -29.04 -3.98 -8.14
C VAL A 99 -27.83 -3.65 -7.28
N ILE A 100 -27.86 -2.50 -6.60
CA ILE A 100 -26.83 -2.12 -5.65
C ILE A 100 -27.09 -2.89 -4.36
N VAL A 101 -26.08 -3.67 -3.91
CA VAL A 101 -26.19 -4.51 -2.70
C VAL A 101 -25.64 -3.84 -1.45
N ASN A 102 -24.72 -2.91 -1.59
CA ASN A 102 -24.28 -2.06 -0.50
C ASN A 102 -25.01 -0.72 -0.53
N ASN A 103 -26.14 -0.64 0.14
CA ASN A 103 -26.87 0.61 0.30
C ASN A 103 -26.13 1.62 1.17
N PHE A 104 -25.14 1.17 1.94
CA PHE A 104 -24.26 2.01 2.72
C PHE A 104 -22.99 2.27 1.91
N LYS A 105 -22.55 3.51 1.89
CA LYS A 105 -21.24 3.88 1.39
C LYS A 105 -20.21 3.20 2.28
N ASN A 106 -19.54 2.18 1.77
CA ASN A 106 -18.41 1.60 2.46
C ASN A 106 -17.31 2.64 2.49
N ALA A 107 -16.95 3.10 3.68
CA ALA A 107 -15.86 4.02 3.83
C ALA A 107 -14.53 3.29 3.61
N GLU A 108 -13.63 3.91 2.86
CA GLU A 108 -12.22 3.55 2.77
C GLU A 108 -11.41 4.54 3.58
N GLN A 109 -10.47 4.04 4.37
CA GLN A 109 -9.56 4.91 5.10
C GLN A 109 -8.74 5.74 4.13
N ASN A 110 -8.75 7.05 4.33
CA ASN A 110 -7.95 7.99 3.57
C ASN A 110 -6.73 8.37 4.42
N THR A 111 -5.57 8.05 3.91
CA THR A 111 -4.31 8.39 4.57
C THR A 111 -3.83 9.76 4.17
N ASP A 112 -2.96 10.35 4.98
CA ASP A 112 -2.36 11.64 4.70
C ASP A 112 -1.63 11.64 3.34
N ASP A 113 -1.95 12.63 2.51
CA ASP A 113 -1.34 12.81 1.18
C ASP A 113 0.19 12.99 1.26
N ASN A 114 0.72 13.41 2.41
CA ASN A 114 2.15 13.50 2.62
C ASN A 114 2.87 12.15 2.46
N HIS A 115 2.18 11.04 2.70
CA HIS A 115 2.74 9.69 2.56
C HIS A 115 2.43 9.04 1.22
N LYS A 116 1.80 9.76 0.29
CA LYS A 116 1.58 9.30 -1.09
C LYS A 116 2.70 9.76 -2.02
N THR A 117 2.96 8.96 -3.04
CA THR A 117 3.99 9.25 -4.06
C THR A 117 3.60 8.75 -5.44
N ILE A 118 4.31 9.24 -6.44
CA ILE A 118 4.25 8.73 -7.81
C ILE A 118 5.10 7.46 -7.89
N LEU A 119 4.58 6.39 -8.51
CA LEU A 119 5.21 5.08 -8.64
C LEU A 119 5.61 4.46 -7.29
N PRO A 120 4.67 4.27 -6.35
CA PRO A 120 4.99 3.64 -5.09
C PRO A 120 5.40 2.18 -5.32
N ARG A 121 6.63 1.83 -4.94
CA ARG A 121 7.13 0.45 -5.04
C ARG A 121 7.09 -0.28 -3.70
N MET A 122 7.16 0.48 -2.62
CA MET A 122 7.14 0.01 -1.23
C MET A 122 5.85 0.49 -0.56
N TRP A 123 4.71 -0.12 -0.92
CA TRP A 123 3.40 0.33 -0.48
C TRP A 123 2.81 -0.46 0.70
N SER A 124 3.28 -1.70 0.96
CA SER A 124 2.68 -2.56 1.98
C SER A 124 3.28 -2.31 3.36
N GLY A 125 2.45 -1.88 4.30
CA GLY A 125 2.82 -1.73 5.71
C GLY A 125 3.19 -3.03 6.43
N ASP A 126 2.81 -4.20 5.89
CA ASP A 126 3.14 -5.50 6.47
C ASP A 126 4.56 -5.97 6.10
N HIS A 127 5.20 -5.31 5.15
CA HIS A 127 6.50 -5.73 4.62
C HIS A 127 7.62 -4.70 4.84
N ILE A 128 7.49 -3.84 5.84
CA ILE A 128 8.44 -2.76 6.13
C ILE A 128 9.86 -3.30 6.34
N GLU A 129 10.00 -4.36 7.12
CA GLU A 129 11.29 -5.00 7.41
C GLU A 129 11.96 -5.53 6.14
N ASN A 130 11.16 -6.11 5.24
CA ASN A 130 11.66 -6.60 3.96
C ASN A 130 12.15 -5.47 3.08
N TYR A 131 11.48 -4.31 3.08
CA TYR A 131 11.95 -3.14 2.35
C TYR A 131 13.27 -2.61 2.91
N MET A 132 13.42 -2.58 4.23
CA MET A 132 14.65 -2.14 4.90
C MET A 132 15.86 -3.02 4.60
N ASN A 133 15.67 -4.26 4.14
CA ASN A 133 16.78 -5.11 3.68
C ASN A 133 17.38 -4.66 2.34
N PHE A 134 16.66 -3.87 1.56
CA PHE A 134 17.07 -3.40 0.23
C PHE A 134 17.18 -1.88 0.15
N THR A 135 16.67 -1.17 1.15
CA THR A 135 16.69 0.29 1.22
C THR A 135 17.12 0.75 2.61
N ASN A 136 17.39 2.03 2.75
CA ASN A 136 17.64 2.60 4.06
C ASN A 136 16.35 2.56 4.92
N PRO A 137 16.49 2.48 6.26
CA PRO A 137 15.36 2.58 7.16
C PRO A 137 14.67 3.94 6.99
N PRO A 138 13.35 4.02 7.26
CA PRO A 138 12.62 5.27 7.17
C PRO A 138 13.20 6.26 8.17
N GLN A 139 13.46 7.48 7.71
CA GLN A 139 13.92 8.55 8.59
C GLN A 139 12.75 9.05 9.43
N PHE A 140 13.05 9.53 10.62
CA PHE A 140 12.03 10.09 11.49
C PHE A 140 12.59 11.26 12.31
N ARG A 141 11.71 12.14 12.73
CA ARG A 141 11.99 13.29 13.58
C ARG A 141 10.98 13.36 14.72
N ILE A 142 11.30 14.09 15.76
CA ILE A 142 10.38 14.30 16.87
C ILE A 142 9.25 15.20 16.40
N ASN A 143 8.03 14.84 16.75
CA ASN A 143 6.85 15.63 16.47
C ASN A 143 6.85 16.91 17.35
N PRO A 144 7.03 18.10 16.77
CA PRO A 144 7.06 19.32 17.55
C PRO A 144 5.71 19.67 18.19
N ASN A 145 4.62 19.12 17.62
CA ASN A 145 3.24 19.41 18.04
C ASN A 145 2.68 18.32 18.95
N TYR A 146 3.51 17.40 19.44
CA TYR A 146 3.01 16.35 20.32
C TYR A 146 2.49 16.96 21.65
N PRO A 147 1.26 16.62 22.06
CA PRO A 147 0.65 17.15 23.27
C PRO A 147 1.16 16.42 24.52
N TYR A 148 2.34 16.82 25.03
CA TYR A 148 2.94 16.22 26.23
C TYR A 148 2.07 16.33 27.51
N GLU A 149 1.01 17.14 27.46
CA GLU A 149 0.02 17.27 28.54
C GLU A 149 -0.68 15.96 28.84
N ASP A 150 -0.95 15.16 27.82
CA ASP A 150 -1.58 13.85 27.97
C ASP A 150 -0.67 12.87 28.71
N ASP A 151 0.64 13.03 28.60
CA ASP A 151 1.60 12.21 29.31
C ASP A 151 1.71 12.58 30.78
N LEU A 152 1.61 13.86 31.13
CA LEU A 152 1.53 14.28 32.53
C LEU A 152 0.37 13.59 33.26
N ALA A 153 -0.78 13.48 32.58
CA ALA A 153 -1.93 12.77 33.12
C ALA A 153 -1.66 11.27 33.35
N LYS A 154 -0.91 10.62 32.44
CA LYS A 154 -0.49 9.20 32.61
C LYS A 154 0.42 8.98 33.80
N TYR A 155 1.25 9.98 34.15
CA TYR A 155 2.10 9.94 35.36
C TYR A 155 1.36 10.37 36.63
N GLY A 156 0.03 10.61 36.57
CA GLY A 156 -0.79 11.01 37.70
C GLY A 156 -0.56 12.47 38.14
N ILE A 157 0.02 13.28 37.27
CA ILE A 157 0.29 14.71 37.51
C ILE A 157 -0.88 15.49 36.91
N ASP A 158 -1.67 16.11 37.73
CA ASP A 158 -2.78 16.98 37.30
C ASP A 158 -2.22 18.35 36.90
N ALA A 159 -2.20 18.61 35.58
CA ALA A 159 -1.70 19.85 35.02
C ALA A 159 -2.40 21.10 35.57
N SER A 160 -3.68 20.97 36.00
CA SER A 160 -4.45 22.07 36.55
C SER A 160 -4.02 22.52 37.95
N GLN A 161 -3.26 21.70 38.65
CA GLN A 161 -2.79 21.96 40.02
C GLN A 161 -1.34 22.47 40.07
N LEU A 162 -0.66 22.46 38.93
CA LEU A 162 0.73 22.94 38.84
C LEU A 162 0.79 24.47 38.67
N SER A 163 1.83 25.07 39.21
CA SER A 163 2.19 26.44 38.83
C SER A 163 2.71 26.44 37.37
N GLU A 164 2.57 27.59 36.68
CA GLU A 164 3.05 27.73 35.29
C GLU A 164 4.53 27.39 35.13
N GLU A 165 5.37 27.69 36.15
CA GLU A 165 6.78 27.35 36.13
C GLU A 165 7.01 25.84 36.30
N ASP A 166 6.27 25.18 37.18
CA ASP A 166 6.41 23.73 37.42
C ASP A 166 5.86 22.94 36.23
N TYR A 167 4.77 23.38 35.62
CA TYR A 167 4.22 22.84 34.39
C TYR A 167 5.25 22.88 33.25
N ASN A 168 5.84 24.04 33.00
CA ASN A 168 6.87 24.19 31.96
C ASN A 168 8.11 23.32 32.24
N LYS A 169 8.52 23.19 33.49
CA LYS A 169 9.62 22.30 33.88
C LYS A 169 9.29 20.84 33.62
N ALA A 170 8.09 20.39 33.97
CA ALA A 170 7.63 19.02 33.76
C ALA A 170 7.58 18.68 32.26
N ILE A 171 7.02 19.56 31.42
CA ILE A 171 7.01 19.39 29.97
C ILE A 171 8.43 19.34 29.39
N ALA A 172 9.32 20.22 29.85
CA ALA A 172 10.72 20.22 29.40
C ALA A 172 11.45 18.92 29.79
N GLN A 173 11.19 18.37 30.97
CA GLN A 173 11.73 17.10 31.40
C GLN A 173 11.25 15.94 30.50
N LEU A 174 9.95 15.84 30.21
CA LEU A 174 9.40 14.82 29.32
C LEU A 174 9.99 14.91 27.90
N LYS A 175 10.13 16.12 27.36
CA LYS A 175 10.80 16.33 26.08
C LYS A 175 12.24 15.83 26.08
N ASN A 176 13.01 16.19 27.09
CA ASN A 176 14.39 15.75 27.22
C ASN A 176 14.53 14.23 27.37
N GLU A 177 13.62 13.60 28.13
CA GLU A 177 13.59 12.14 28.28
C GLU A 177 13.26 11.47 26.95
N THR A 178 12.27 11.98 26.22
CA THR A 178 11.91 11.47 24.90
C THR A 178 13.07 11.61 23.90
N GLU A 179 13.72 12.78 23.87
CA GLU A 179 14.91 13.00 23.04
C GLU A 179 16.06 12.05 23.40
N LYS A 180 16.27 11.80 24.68
CA LYS A 180 17.29 10.88 25.13
C LYS A 180 17.01 9.44 24.65
N ILE A 181 15.80 8.95 24.84
CA ILE A 181 15.38 7.62 24.37
C ILE A 181 15.58 7.49 22.86
N ILE A 182 15.17 8.49 22.09
CA ILE A 182 15.32 8.50 20.63
C ILE A 182 16.80 8.48 20.22
N ASN A 183 17.64 9.25 20.89
CA ASN A 183 19.06 9.29 20.58
C ASN A 183 19.78 7.99 20.96
N GLU A 184 19.43 7.38 22.10
CA GLU A 184 19.92 6.07 22.51
C GLU A 184 19.52 5.00 21.48
N PHE A 185 18.26 5.01 21.03
CA PHE A 185 17.78 4.12 19.98
C PHE A 185 18.58 4.27 18.68
N ARG A 186 18.78 5.51 18.20
CA ARG A 186 19.58 5.77 16.98
C ARG A 186 21.00 5.24 17.10
N GLN A 187 21.61 5.42 18.25
CA GLN A 187 22.96 4.90 18.50
C GLN A 187 22.99 3.37 18.53
N ALA A 188 22.04 2.73 19.20
CA ALA A 188 21.93 1.28 19.26
C ALA A 188 21.70 0.66 17.88
N TYR A 189 20.84 1.28 17.06
CA TYR A 189 20.62 0.84 15.68
C TYR A 189 21.88 1.02 14.81
N ALA A 190 22.57 2.16 14.91
CA ALA A 190 23.83 2.40 14.19
C ALA A 190 24.93 1.41 14.58
N GLN A 191 24.92 0.94 15.82
CA GLN A 191 25.84 -0.09 16.33
C GLN A 191 25.38 -1.53 16.01
N LYS A 192 24.29 -1.70 15.25
CA LYS A 192 23.68 -3.00 14.90
C LYS A 192 23.26 -3.85 16.10
N GLN A 193 22.94 -3.20 17.23
CA GLN A 193 22.40 -3.87 18.42
C GLN A 193 20.89 -4.12 18.28
N ILE A 194 20.24 -3.41 17.38
CA ILE A 194 18.82 -3.51 17.05
C ILE A 194 18.72 -3.91 15.59
N ASP A 195 17.88 -4.89 15.29
CA ASP A 195 17.55 -5.33 13.93
C ASP A 195 16.41 -4.52 13.30
N ASN A 196 16.03 -4.87 12.08
CA ASN A 196 14.96 -4.18 11.36
C ASN A 196 13.59 -4.37 12.05
N GLU A 197 13.33 -5.53 12.65
CA GLU A 197 12.12 -5.80 13.42
C GLU A 197 12.03 -4.91 14.66
N GLY A 198 13.13 -4.81 15.40
CA GLY A 198 13.24 -3.90 16.55
C GLY A 198 13.06 -2.43 16.15
N TYR A 199 13.55 -2.03 14.96
CA TYR A 199 13.36 -0.69 14.43
C TYR A 199 11.87 -0.39 14.17
N VAL A 200 11.17 -1.29 13.48
CA VAL A 200 9.74 -1.14 13.19
C VAL A 200 8.90 -1.16 14.48
N THR A 201 9.27 -2.01 15.43
CA THR A 201 8.60 -2.07 16.73
C THR A 201 8.76 -0.76 17.49
N PHE A 202 9.97 -0.16 17.46
CA PHE A 202 10.20 1.15 18.06
C PHE A 202 9.33 2.24 17.43
N LEU A 203 9.27 2.30 16.09
CA LEU A 203 8.43 3.28 15.39
C LEU A 203 6.95 3.11 15.73
N LYS A 204 6.46 1.87 15.89
CA LYS A 204 5.07 1.61 16.30
C LYS A 204 4.81 2.02 17.75
N SER A 205 5.76 1.79 18.63
CA SER A 205 5.63 2.10 20.07
C SER A 205 5.71 3.59 20.36
N TYR A 206 6.49 4.32 19.59
CA TYR A 206 6.71 5.76 19.75
C TYR A 206 6.07 6.58 18.62
N GLY A 207 5.13 6.01 17.86
CA GLY A 207 4.53 6.62 16.68
C GLY A 207 3.95 8.01 16.95
N ASP A 208 3.30 8.21 18.10
CA ASP A 208 2.67 9.49 18.46
C ASP A 208 3.72 10.60 18.66
N TYR A 209 4.91 10.25 19.17
CA TYR A 209 6.03 11.19 19.41
C TYR A 209 6.83 11.50 18.14
N LEU A 210 6.64 10.72 17.07
CA LEU A 210 7.50 10.73 15.90
C LEU A 210 6.73 11.12 14.64
N LEU A 211 7.39 11.91 13.80
CA LEU A 211 6.98 12.11 12.41
C LEU A 211 7.93 11.27 11.55
N VAL A 212 7.39 10.26 10.89
CA VAL A 212 8.15 9.39 9.98
C VAL A 212 8.12 9.99 8.58
N ASP A 213 9.29 10.19 8.00
CA ASP A 213 9.40 10.72 6.64
C ASP A 213 9.16 9.60 5.62
N LYS A 214 8.46 9.92 4.52
CA LYS A 214 8.22 8.96 3.45
C LYS A 214 9.51 8.63 2.70
N PRO A 215 9.64 7.40 2.15
CA PRO A 215 10.72 7.06 1.25
C PRO A 215 10.75 7.99 0.03
N THR A 216 11.94 8.35 -0.40
CA THR A 216 12.11 9.21 -1.57
C THR A 216 11.79 8.45 -2.87
N THR A 217 11.63 9.19 -3.96
CA THR A 217 11.50 8.58 -5.29
C THR A 217 12.75 7.77 -5.65
N ALA A 218 13.93 8.20 -5.18
CA ALA A 218 15.18 7.47 -5.39
C ALA A 218 15.17 6.11 -4.65
N ASP A 219 14.65 6.05 -3.42
CA ASP A 219 14.51 4.79 -2.68
C ASP A 219 13.55 3.83 -3.40
N ASN A 220 12.43 4.34 -3.91
CA ASN A 220 11.48 3.53 -4.70
C ASN A 220 12.11 3.00 -5.99
N LEU A 221 12.89 3.81 -6.70
CA LEU A 221 13.60 3.38 -7.91
C LEU A 221 14.71 2.39 -7.57
N GLY A 222 15.47 2.63 -6.49
CA GLY A 222 16.48 1.69 -6.00
C GLY A 222 15.86 0.32 -5.69
N PHE A 223 14.77 0.30 -4.91
CA PHE A 223 14.05 -0.94 -4.62
C PHE A 223 13.52 -1.64 -5.88
N MET A 224 13.03 -0.87 -6.86
CA MET A 224 12.58 -1.43 -8.13
C MET A 224 13.74 -2.11 -8.89
N VAL A 225 14.89 -1.48 -8.95
CA VAL A 225 16.05 -2.00 -9.69
C VAL A 225 16.68 -3.18 -8.95
N ASP A 226 16.99 -3.03 -7.66
CA ASP A 226 17.74 -4.03 -6.90
C ASP A 226 16.89 -5.23 -6.54
N TYR A 227 15.66 -5.01 -6.07
CA TYR A 227 14.79 -6.09 -5.64
C TYR A 227 13.89 -6.61 -6.76
N GLN A 228 13.07 -5.73 -7.39
CA GLN A 228 12.06 -6.20 -8.34
C GLN A 228 12.70 -6.71 -9.64
N PHE A 229 13.67 -6.00 -10.22
CA PHE A 229 14.36 -6.44 -11.42
C PHE A 229 15.55 -7.34 -11.10
N GLY A 230 16.46 -6.94 -10.21
CA GLY A 230 17.67 -7.66 -9.90
C GLY A 230 17.39 -9.00 -9.22
N TYR A 231 16.70 -8.97 -8.09
CA TYR A 231 16.46 -10.19 -7.33
C TYR A 231 15.26 -11.00 -7.83
N MET A 232 14.07 -10.39 -7.98
CA MET A 232 12.87 -11.14 -8.35
C MET A 232 12.84 -11.52 -9.84
N TYR A 233 12.83 -10.54 -10.73
CA TYR A 233 12.63 -10.79 -12.17
C TYR A 233 13.72 -11.71 -12.76
N TRP A 234 15.00 -11.40 -12.55
CA TRP A 234 16.10 -12.21 -13.06
C TRP A 234 16.12 -13.61 -12.46
N ARG A 235 15.84 -13.76 -11.17
CA ARG A 235 15.75 -15.07 -10.52
C ARG A 235 14.67 -15.94 -11.15
N TYR A 236 13.45 -15.40 -11.33
CA TYR A 236 12.37 -16.16 -11.96
C TYR A 236 12.63 -16.43 -13.44
N LEU A 237 13.21 -15.49 -14.18
CA LEU A 237 13.60 -15.70 -15.56
C LEU A 237 14.61 -16.85 -15.66
N MET A 238 15.66 -16.82 -14.86
CA MET A 238 16.71 -17.83 -14.87
C MET A 238 16.20 -19.23 -14.45
N TRP A 239 15.23 -19.32 -13.58
CA TRP A 239 14.61 -20.61 -13.24
C TRP A 239 14.01 -21.36 -14.43
N ASN A 240 13.58 -20.64 -15.46
CA ASN A 240 13.08 -21.26 -16.68
C ASN A 240 14.19 -21.83 -17.58
N PHE A 241 15.42 -21.34 -17.44
CA PHE A 241 16.54 -21.71 -18.33
C PHE A 241 17.59 -22.57 -17.62
N VAL A 242 17.84 -22.35 -16.35
CA VAL A 242 18.92 -23.01 -15.58
C VAL A 242 18.37 -24.08 -14.62
N GLY A 243 17.07 -24.12 -14.43
CA GLY A 243 16.43 -24.98 -13.46
C GLY A 243 16.37 -24.35 -12.06
N ARG A 244 15.45 -24.87 -11.27
CA ARG A 244 15.22 -24.44 -9.89
C ARG A 244 16.21 -25.18 -8.98
N GLN A 245 17.18 -24.50 -8.44
CA GLN A 245 18.03 -25.00 -7.37
C GLN A 245 17.40 -24.68 -6.01
#